data_c219ca7217d912fc47a53d11eaaf6d21
#
_entry.id   c219ca7217d912fc47a53d11eaaf6d21
#
_cell.length_a   1.000
_cell.length_b   1.000
_cell.length_c   1.000
_cell.angle_alpha   90.00
_cell.angle_beta   90.00
_cell.angle_gamma   90.00
#
_symmetry.space_group_name_H-M   'P 1'
#
loop_
_entity.id
_entity.type
_entity.pdbx_description
1 polymer ?
#
loop_
_entity_poly.entity_id
_entity_poly.type
_entity_poly.pdbx_seq_one_letter_code
_entity_poly.pdbx_strand_id
1 'polypeptide(L)'
;VETLPGVHLGHRIIPVQTVGCYVPGGRYPILSAPVMSIVPATVAGCEQIIACLPPGAHPAMIAVCHLAGAHRIFKVGGAQAIAAMAWGTESIPSVDKIVGPGNAFVNEAKRQVFGRVGIDALAGPSEIF
;
A
#
# COMPACT_ATOMS: atom_id res chain seq x y z
N VAL A 1 -4.93 -10.18 -28.84
CA VAL A 1 -5.68 -11.19 -29.60
C VAL A 1 -6.36 -10.49 -30.76
N GLU A 2 -6.19 -10.97 -31.97
CA GLU A 2 -6.95 -10.52 -33.13
C GLU A 2 -8.26 -11.30 -33.18
N THR A 3 -9.39 -10.61 -33.10
CA THR A 3 -10.72 -11.23 -33.05
C THR A 3 -11.42 -11.22 -34.40
N LEU A 4 -11.11 -10.24 -35.23
CA LEU A 4 -11.52 -10.11 -36.64
C LEU A 4 -10.36 -9.48 -37.42
N PRO A 5 -10.24 -9.65 -38.74
CA PRO A 5 -9.18 -9.04 -39.50
C PRO A 5 -9.04 -7.54 -39.25
N GLY A 6 -7.87 -7.12 -38.72
CA GLY A 6 -7.58 -5.75 -38.35
C GLY A 6 -8.10 -5.29 -36.97
N VAL A 7 -8.81 -6.16 -36.22
CA VAL A 7 -9.32 -5.83 -34.86
C VAL A 7 -8.47 -6.53 -33.80
N HIS A 8 -7.60 -5.76 -33.13
CA HIS A 8 -6.75 -6.26 -32.07
C HIS A 8 -7.31 -5.87 -30.68
N LEU A 9 -7.63 -6.86 -29.88
CA LEU A 9 -8.07 -6.69 -28.48
C LEU A 9 -6.96 -7.12 -27.52
N GLY A 10 -6.85 -6.39 -26.41
CA GLY A 10 -5.88 -6.67 -25.38
C GLY A 10 -6.05 -5.76 -24.18
N HIS A 11 -5.19 -5.90 -23.20
CA HIS A 11 -5.09 -4.95 -22.09
C HIS A 11 -3.67 -4.41 -21.97
N ARG A 12 -3.59 -3.16 -21.60
CA ARG A 12 -2.35 -2.47 -21.30
C ARG A 12 -2.19 -2.39 -19.79
N ILE A 13 -1.07 -2.90 -19.28
CA ILE A 13 -0.71 -2.76 -17.87
C ILE A 13 -0.10 -1.37 -17.68
N ILE A 14 -0.73 -0.56 -16.85
CA ILE A 14 -0.26 0.79 -16.51
C ILE A 14 -0.12 0.84 -14.99
N PRO A 15 1.10 1.07 -14.44
CA PRO A 15 1.27 1.22 -13.00
C PRO A 15 0.55 2.46 -12.50
N VAL A 16 0.05 2.41 -11.27
CA VAL A 16 -0.37 3.63 -10.56
C VAL A 16 0.87 4.45 -10.21
N GLN A 17 0.73 5.77 -10.17
CA GLN A 17 1.87 6.65 -9.95
C GLN A 17 2.39 6.55 -8.50
N THR A 18 1.49 6.62 -7.54
CA THR A 18 1.85 6.66 -6.11
C THR A 18 1.14 5.56 -5.32
N VAL A 19 1.91 4.78 -4.57
CA VAL A 19 1.38 3.72 -3.68
C VAL A 19 1.72 4.02 -2.23
N GLY A 20 0.71 3.92 -1.37
CA GLY A 20 0.86 3.96 0.08
C GLY A 20 0.86 2.55 0.66
N CYS A 21 1.98 2.13 1.20
CA CYS A 21 2.16 0.83 1.85
C CYS A 21 1.93 0.99 3.36
N TYR A 22 0.80 0.48 3.85
CA TYR A 22 0.57 0.40 5.29
C TYR A 22 1.32 -0.81 5.85
N VAL A 23 2.27 -0.57 6.73
CA VAL A 23 3.07 -1.60 7.39
C VAL A 23 2.58 -1.76 8.82
N PRO A 24 1.97 -2.90 9.17
CA PRO A 24 1.42 -3.08 10.51
C PRO A 24 2.53 -3.14 11.56
N GLY A 25 2.28 -2.55 12.70
CA GLY A 25 3.05 -2.77 13.92
C GLY A 25 2.38 -3.86 14.76
N GLY A 26 3.17 -4.56 15.57
CA GLY A 26 2.68 -5.58 16.47
C GLY A 26 3.66 -5.79 17.62
N ARG A 27 3.42 -6.81 18.44
CA ARG A 27 4.31 -7.21 19.53
C ARG A 27 5.72 -7.59 19.03
N TYR A 28 5.79 -8.07 17.79
CA TYR A 28 7.03 -8.50 17.15
C TYR A 28 7.18 -7.81 15.79
N PRO A 29 8.42 -7.52 15.36
CA PRO A 29 8.67 -6.94 14.04
C PRO A 29 8.41 -7.99 12.95
N ILE A 30 7.39 -7.77 12.14
CA ILE A 30 7.05 -8.63 10.99
C ILE A 30 7.81 -8.11 9.77
N LEU A 31 9.07 -8.50 9.63
CA LEU A 31 9.95 -8.00 8.57
C LEU A 31 9.50 -8.35 7.15
N SER A 32 8.68 -9.39 7.00
CA SER A 32 8.09 -9.76 5.71
C SER A 32 7.00 -8.78 5.23
N ALA A 33 6.30 -8.10 6.14
CA ALA A 33 5.20 -7.22 5.76
C ALA A 33 5.60 -6.06 4.83
N PRO A 34 6.69 -5.31 5.09
CA PRO A 34 7.18 -4.31 4.13
C PRO A 34 7.58 -4.93 2.79
N VAL A 35 8.24 -6.09 2.80
CA VAL A 35 8.67 -6.77 1.57
C VAL A 35 7.45 -7.12 0.71
N MET A 36 6.40 -7.68 1.32
CA MET A 36 5.19 -8.12 0.60
C MET A 36 4.38 -6.97 0.00
N SER A 37 4.51 -5.75 0.48
CA SER A 37 3.79 -4.59 -0.04
C SER A 37 4.66 -3.70 -0.93
N ILE A 38 5.89 -3.42 -0.52
CA ILE A 38 6.78 -2.46 -1.19
C ILE A 38 7.43 -3.07 -2.44
N VAL A 39 7.94 -4.31 -2.37
CA VAL A 39 8.60 -4.94 -3.52
C VAL A 39 7.65 -5.12 -4.71
N PRO A 40 6.39 -5.61 -4.55
CA PRO A 40 5.44 -5.64 -5.66
C PRO A 40 5.16 -4.26 -6.27
N ALA A 41 5.08 -3.20 -5.46
CA ALA A 41 4.90 -1.84 -5.96
C ALA A 41 6.13 -1.37 -6.78
N THR A 42 7.34 -1.71 -6.31
CA THR A 42 8.59 -1.43 -7.04
C THR A 42 8.64 -2.18 -8.37
N VAL A 43 8.33 -3.47 -8.36
CA VAL A 43 8.33 -4.31 -9.58
C VAL A 43 7.23 -3.86 -10.55
N ALA A 44 6.09 -3.40 -10.05
CA ALA A 44 5.02 -2.85 -10.88
C ALA A 44 5.40 -1.54 -11.57
N GLY A 45 6.49 -0.88 -11.18
CA GLY A 45 6.97 0.37 -11.76
C GLY A 45 6.27 1.62 -11.20
N CYS A 46 5.78 1.57 -9.95
CA CYS A 46 5.21 2.76 -9.31
C CYS A 46 6.31 3.81 -9.08
N GLU A 47 6.03 5.06 -9.44
CA GLU A 47 7.02 6.15 -9.36
C GLU A 47 7.31 6.57 -7.93
N GLN A 48 6.30 6.54 -7.05
CA GLN A 48 6.44 6.87 -5.64
C GLN A 48 5.83 5.79 -4.75
N ILE A 49 6.63 5.32 -3.82
CA ILE A 49 6.23 4.32 -2.83
C ILE A 49 6.44 4.91 -1.44
N ILE A 50 5.33 5.06 -0.71
CA ILE A 50 5.29 5.65 0.61
C ILE A 50 4.99 4.54 1.61
N ALA A 51 5.79 4.40 2.65
CA ALA A 51 5.52 3.46 3.74
C ALA A 51 5.07 4.20 5.00
N CYS A 52 3.96 3.76 5.59
CA CYS A 52 3.48 4.22 6.89
C CYS A 52 3.52 3.07 7.89
N LEU A 53 4.17 3.28 9.03
CA LEU A 53 4.30 2.29 10.12
C LEU A 53 4.14 3.00 11.48
N PRO A 54 3.67 2.29 12.52
CA PRO A 54 3.44 2.90 13.83
C PRO A 54 4.69 3.56 14.40
N PRO A 55 4.54 4.65 15.20
CA PRO A 55 5.67 5.38 15.78
C PRO A 55 6.65 4.52 16.59
N GLY A 56 6.14 3.47 17.26
CA GLY A 56 6.94 2.52 18.03
C GLY A 56 7.51 1.34 17.23
N ALA A 57 7.47 1.39 15.89
CA ALA A 57 8.01 0.31 15.07
C ALA A 57 9.51 0.08 15.31
N HIS A 58 9.89 -1.19 15.35
CA HIS A 58 11.28 -1.60 15.52
C HIS A 58 12.17 -1.02 14.40
N PRO A 59 13.38 -0.55 14.69
CA PRO A 59 14.29 0.03 13.67
C PRO A 59 14.52 -0.87 12.45
N ALA A 60 14.56 -2.20 12.64
CA ALA A 60 14.69 -3.15 11.55
C ALA A 60 13.53 -3.05 10.54
N MET A 61 12.30 -2.71 10.97
CA MET A 61 11.17 -2.49 10.07
C MET A 61 11.42 -1.30 9.13
N ILE A 62 11.98 -0.22 9.67
CA ILE A 62 12.35 0.97 8.89
C ILE A 62 13.44 0.62 7.87
N ALA A 63 14.46 -0.12 8.32
CA ALA A 63 15.54 -0.58 7.45
C ALA A 63 15.01 -1.45 6.30
N VAL A 64 14.10 -2.39 6.59
CA VAL A 64 13.49 -3.23 5.55
C VAL A 64 12.62 -2.41 4.60
N CYS A 65 11.84 -1.44 5.08
CA CYS A 65 11.10 -0.54 4.19
C CYS A 65 12.03 0.17 3.20
N HIS A 66 13.16 0.68 3.69
CA HIS A 66 14.16 1.34 2.84
C HIS A 66 14.79 0.38 1.83
N LEU A 67 15.26 -0.78 2.29
CA LEU A 67 15.87 -1.81 1.43
C LEU A 67 14.90 -2.38 0.39
N ALA A 68 13.60 -2.45 0.72
CA ALA A 68 12.57 -2.90 -0.21
C ALA A 68 12.23 -1.87 -1.30
N GLY A 69 12.68 -0.61 -1.16
CA GLY A 69 12.50 0.43 -2.17
C GLY A 69 11.48 1.51 -1.81
N ALA A 70 11.10 1.68 -0.54
CA ALA A 70 10.26 2.81 -0.12
C ALA A 70 11.02 4.14 -0.32
N HIS A 71 10.42 5.08 -1.05
CA HIS A 71 10.97 6.41 -1.28
C HIS A 71 10.82 7.33 -0.07
N ARG A 72 9.72 7.17 0.68
CA ARG A 72 9.43 7.94 1.89
C ARG A 72 8.85 7.03 2.96
N ILE A 73 9.27 7.22 4.20
CA ILE A 73 8.84 6.40 5.34
C ILE A 73 8.32 7.33 6.44
N PHE A 74 7.10 7.09 6.89
CA PHE A 74 6.44 7.90 7.90
C PHE A 74 6.09 7.05 9.13
N LYS A 75 6.43 7.55 10.31
CA LYS A 75 6.11 6.91 11.58
C LYS A 75 4.71 7.30 12.05
N VAL A 76 3.70 6.89 11.30
CA VAL A 76 2.28 7.08 11.59
C VAL A 76 1.54 5.78 11.30
N GLY A 77 0.66 5.36 12.20
CA GLY A 77 -0.09 4.11 12.09
C GLY A 77 -1.59 4.31 12.32
N GLY A 78 -2.35 3.21 12.26
CA GLY A 78 -3.79 3.25 12.50
C GLY A 78 -4.60 3.92 11.39
N ALA A 79 -5.84 4.27 11.71
CA ALA A 79 -6.75 4.94 10.78
C ALA A 79 -6.21 6.28 10.27
N GLN A 80 -5.42 6.98 11.09
CA GLN A 80 -4.80 8.25 10.77
C GLN A 80 -3.83 8.13 9.58
N ALA A 81 -3.07 7.03 9.51
CA ALA A 81 -2.17 6.76 8.39
C ALA A 81 -2.96 6.57 7.08
N ILE A 82 -4.06 5.84 7.14
CA ILE A 82 -4.95 5.60 5.98
C ILE A 82 -5.56 6.93 5.52
N ALA A 83 -6.09 7.74 6.43
CA ALA A 83 -6.64 9.05 6.10
C ALA A 83 -5.56 9.98 5.51
N ALA A 84 -4.37 10.04 6.11
CA ALA A 84 -3.26 10.86 5.62
C ALA A 84 -2.84 10.45 4.19
N MET A 85 -2.74 9.16 3.91
CA MET A 85 -2.42 8.68 2.56
C MET A 85 -3.55 8.93 1.55
N ALA A 86 -4.82 8.86 1.97
CA ALA A 86 -5.95 9.08 1.07
C ALA A 86 -6.17 10.56 0.69
N TRP A 87 -5.98 11.47 1.64
CA TRP A 87 -6.29 12.89 1.47
C TRP A 87 -5.04 13.76 1.28
N GLY A 88 -3.90 13.27 1.70
CA GLY A 88 -2.68 14.06 1.83
C GLY A 88 -2.67 14.92 3.09
N THR A 89 -1.48 15.33 3.48
CA THR A 89 -1.21 16.30 4.55
C THR A 89 -0.05 17.17 4.10
N GLU A 90 0.36 18.13 4.90
CA GLU A 90 1.55 18.93 4.63
C GLU A 90 2.81 18.09 4.40
N SER A 91 2.96 16.97 5.12
CA SER A 91 4.15 16.11 5.06
C SER A 91 3.95 14.80 4.28
N ILE A 92 2.74 14.25 4.29
CA ILE A 92 2.42 12.97 3.63
C ILE A 92 1.61 13.27 2.37
N PRO A 93 2.12 13.02 1.16
CA PRO A 93 1.36 13.23 -0.06
C PRO A 93 0.20 12.23 -0.17
N SER A 94 -0.87 12.62 -0.86
CA SER A 94 -1.94 11.70 -1.23
C SER A 94 -1.42 10.65 -2.20
N VAL A 95 -2.01 9.44 -2.15
CA VAL A 95 -1.63 8.31 -2.99
C VAL A 95 -2.79 7.84 -3.87
N ASP A 96 -2.49 7.15 -4.95
CA ASP A 96 -3.49 6.57 -5.84
C ASP A 96 -4.05 5.25 -5.30
N LYS A 97 -3.23 4.50 -4.56
CA LYS A 97 -3.60 3.21 -4.00
C LYS A 97 -2.96 2.97 -2.64
N ILE A 98 -3.75 2.44 -1.70
CA ILE A 98 -3.28 2.02 -0.39
C ILE A 98 -3.28 0.49 -0.33
N VAL A 99 -2.15 -0.10 0.05
CA VAL A 99 -1.96 -1.54 0.20
C VAL A 99 -1.41 -1.89 1.58
N GLY A 100 -1.56 -3.12 1.97
CA GLY A 100 -1.05 -3.67 3.22
C GLY A 100 -2.14 -4.01 4.23
N PRO A 101 -1.93 -5.04 5.04
CA PRO A 101 -2.88 -5.51 6.04
C PRO A 101 -2.88 -4.60 7.27
N GLY A 102 -4.00 -4.60 7.99
CA GLY A 102 -4.15 -3.86 9.23
C GLY A 102 -5.21 -4.48 10.14
N ASN A 103 -5.40 -3.87 11.30
CA ASN A 103 -6.45 -4.26 12.25
C ASN A 103 -7.83 -3.73 11.81
N ALA A 104 -8.87 -4.01 12.61
CA ALA A 104 -10.24 -3.59 12.31
C ALA A 104 -10.38 -2.07 12.07
N PHE A 105 -9.63 -1.24 12.80
CA PHE A 105 -9.65 0.21 12.60
C PHE A 105 -9.04 0.63 11.25
N VAL A 106 -7.96 -0.03 10.83
CA VAL A 106 -7.33 0.20 9.53
C VAL A 106 -8.24 -0.27 8.40
N ASN A 107 -8.89 -1.42 8.56
CA ASN A 107 -9.84 -1.95 7.59
C ASN A 107 -11.05 -1.02 7.44
N GLU A 108 -11.61 -0.54 8.56
CA GLU A 108 -12.71 0.40 8.52
C GLU A 108 -12.30 1.73 7.86
N ALA A 109 -11.12 2.24 8.17
CA ALA A 109 -10.60 3.44 7.50
C ALA A 109 -10.42 3.22 5.99
N LYS A 110 -9.89 2.07 5.55
CA LYS A 110 -9.82 1.70 4.13
C LYS A 110 -11.20 1.66 3.47
N ARG A 111 -12.19 1.09 4.16
CA ARG A 111 -13.58 1.05 3.67
C ARG A 111 -14.14 2.46 3.43
N GLN A 112 -13.88 3.38 4.36
CA GLN A 112 -14.37 4.76 4.27
C GLN A 112 -13.70 5.59 3.18
N VAL A 113 -12.45 5.32 2.86
CA VAL A 113 -11.71 6.05 1.81
C VAL A 113 -11.79 5.38 0.44
N PHE A 114 -12.37 4.18 0.36
CA PHE A 114 -12.54 3.48 -0.92
C PHE A 114 -13.38 4.29 -1.90
N GLY A 115 -12.90 4.41 -3.12
CA GLY A 115 -13.49 5.28 -4.14
C GLY A 115 -12.81 6.67 -4.22
N ARG A 116 -12.30 7.19 -3.11
CA ARG A 116 -11.39 8.34 -3.11
C ARG A 116 -9.97 7.90 -3.49
N VAL A 117 -9.56 6.75 -2.98
CA VAL A 117 -8.28 6.10 -3.24
C VAL A 117 -8.52 4.61 -3.51
N GLY A 118 -7.73 3.99 -4.36
CA GLY A 118 -7.74 2.54 -4.54
C GLY A 118 -7.26 1.82 -3.28
N ILE A 119 -7.81 0.64 -3.00
CA ILE A 119 -7.30 -0.24 -1.93
C ILE A 119 -6.97 -1.62 -2.51
N ASP A 120 -6.17 -2.41 -1.78
CA ASP A 120 -5.93 -3.81 -2.10
C ASP A 120 -7.15 -4.67 -1.76
N ALA A 121 -7.50 -4.73 -0.47
CA ALA A 121 -8.66 -5.45 0.03
C ALA A 121 -9.04 -4.94 1.42
N LEU A 122 -10.27 -5.28 1.85
CA LEU A 122 -10.66 -5.23 3.25
C LEU A 122 -10.27 -6.59 3.86
N ALA A 123 -9.20 -6.59 4.65
CA ALA A 123 -8.72 -7.81 5.29
C ALA A 123 -9.73 -8.31 6.33
N GLY A 124 -9.93 -9.61 6.39
CA GLY A 124 -10.84 -10.28 7.30
C GLY A 124 -10.64 -11.79 7.22
N PRO A 125 -11.53 -12.61 7.79
CA PRO A 125 -11.53 -14.03 7.54
C PRO A 125 -11.69 -14.28 6.03
N SER A 126 -10.68 -14.91 5.44
CA SER A 126 -10.63 -15.16 4.00
C SER A 126 -10.28 -16.62 3.75
N GLU A 127 -11.03 -17.25 2.85
CA GLU A 127 -10.79 -18.62 2.41
C GLU A 127 -10.54 -18.61 0.90
N ILE A 128 -9.61 -19.45 0.45
CA ILE A 128 -9.29 -19.65 -0.96
C ILE A 128 -9.56 -21.11 -1.27
N PHE A 129 -10.45 -21.40 -2.21
CA PHE A 129 -10.80 -22.72 -2.69
C PHE A 129 -10.20 -23.00 -4.06
#